data_58c4278802ba2aa2bee36a5b347265a5
#
_entry.id   58c4278802ba2aa2bee36a5b347265a5
#
_cell.length_a   1.000
_cell.length_b   1.000
_cell.length_c   1.000
_cell.angle_alpha   90.00
_cell.angle_beta   90.00
_cell.angle_gamma   90.00
#
_symmetry.space_group_name_H-M   'P 1'
#
loop_
_entity.id
_entity.type
_entity.pdbx_description
1 polymer ?
#
loop_
_entity_poly.entity_id
_entity_poly.type
_entity_poly.pdbx_seq_one_letter_code
_entity_poly.pdbx_strand_id
1 'polypeptide(L)'
;MKLCKYEQLRYICPGNGGWGMVRIALMIPESYELFVSPAACGRHGALGAVQHGIRDRLSYYFVEEKDIIEGYDAAVIDAADQLLARLKARGKRPRVLIVFVTCIDDLIGTDLSLIHI
;
A
#
# COMPACT_ATOMS: atom_id res chain seq x y z
N MET A 1 -1.23 2.17 26.72
CA MET A 1 -1.45 3.45 26.02
C MET A 1 -2.71 3.33 25.18
N LYS A 2 -3.75 4.09 25.51
CA LYS A 2 -4.94 4.16 24.65
C LYS A 2 -4.58 5.02 23.44
N LEU A 3 -4.13 4.41 22.38
CA LEU A 3 -3.58 5.09 21.21
C LEU A 3 -4.60 5.83 20.36
N CYS A 4 -5.86 5.50 20.45
CA CYS A 4 -6.90 6.27 19.79
C CYS A 4 -8.27 6.01 20.41
N LYS A 5 -8.98 7.07 20.77
CA LYS A 5 -10.40 6.97 21.12
C LYS A 5 -11.31 6.69 19.93
N TYR A 6 -10.76 6.71 18.73
CA TYR A 6 -11.52 6.62 17.48
C TYR A 6 -11.17 5.34 16.74
N GLU A 7 -11.71 4.23 17.16
CA GLU A 7 -11.66 2.97 16.41
C GLU A 7 -12.15 3.15 14.97
N GLN A 8 -12.98 4.14 14.72
CA GLN A 8 -13.50 4.47 13.40
C GLN A 8 -12.45 4.91 12.40
N LEU A 9 -11.32 5.48 12.84
CA LEU A 9 -10.21 5.82 11.97
C LEU A 9 -9.46 4.60 11.42
N ARG A 10 -9.69 3.46 12.05
CA ARG A 10 -9.13 2.17 11.64
C ARG A 10 -9.59 1.72 10.26
N TYR A 11 -10.73 2.22 9.81
CA TYR A 11 -11.41 1.80 8.58
C TYR A 11 -11.50 2.90 7.52
N ILE A 12 -10.62 3.89 7.56
CA ILE A 12 -10.61 4.90 6.51
C ILE A 12 -10.10 4.26 5.22
N CYS A 13 -11.04 4.00 4.33
CA CYS A 13 -10.70 3.61 2.96
C CYS A 13 -10.05 4.81 2.25
N PRO A 14 -8.96 4.61 1.51
CA PRO A 14 -8.35 5.66 0.69
C PRO A 14 -9.36 6.40 -0.19
N GLY A 15 -10.37 5.70 -0.70
CA GLY A 15 -11.43 6.28 -1.51
C GLY A 15 -12.30 7.31 -0.78
N ASN A 16 -12.49 7.18 0.53
CA ASN A 16 -13.28 8.13 1.32
C ASN A 16 -12.64 9.52 1.40
N GLY A 17 -11.33 9.59 1.29
CA GLY A 17 -10.58 10.85 1.27
C GLY A 17 -10.26 11.35 -0.14
N GLY A 18 -10.94 10.86 -1.18
CA GLY A 18 -10.64 11.22 -2.56
C GLY A 18 -9.21 10.80 -2.98
N TRP A 19 -8.71 9.71 -2.39
CA TRP A 19 -7.36 9.19 -2.60
C TRP A 19 -6.23 10.15 -2.15
N GLY A 20 -6.60 11.19 -1.40
CA GLY A 20 -5.64 12.16 -0.87
C GLY A 20 -4.61 11.53 0.06
N MET A 21 -4.96 10.48 0.80
CA MET A 21 -4.04 9.79 1.71
C MET A 21 -2.86 9.16 0.98
N VAL A 22 -3.08 8.57 -0.19
CA VAL A 22 -2.02 8.01 -1.04
C VAL A 22 -0.99 9.08 -1.39
N ARG A 23 -1.46 10.28 -1.76
CA ARG A 23 -0.59 11.40 -2.06
C ARG A 23 0.14 11.95 -0.83
N ILE A 24 -0.58 12.08 0.29
CA ILE A 24 -0.02 12.63 1.54
C ILE A 24 1.11 11.73 2.04
N ALA A 25 0.95 10.43 1.98
CA ALA A 25 1.97 9.48 2.38
C ALA A 25 3.27 9.66 1.59
N LEU A 26 3.19 9.94 0.30
CA LEU A 26 4.34 10.19 -0.56
C LEU A 26 4.95 11.59 -0.42
N MET A 27 4.34 12.47 0.39
CA MET A 27 4.98 13.74 0.79
C MET A 27 6.09 13.53 1.82
N ILE A 28 6.14 12.39 2.48
CA ILE A 28 7.24 12.04 3.38
C ILE A 28 8.51 11.84 2.53
N PRO A 29 9.59 12.56 2.79
CA PRO A 29 10.82 12.40 2.03
C PRO A 29 11.35 10.97 2.08
N GLU A 30 11.87 10.48 0.96
CA GLU A 30 12.43 9.12 0.82
C GLU A 30 11.44 8.00 1.16
N SER A 31 10.14 8.29 1.10
CA SER A 31 9.08 7.29 1.21
C SER A 31 8.79 6.64 -0.14
N TYR A 32 8.45 5.37 -0.09
CA TYR A 32 7.94 4.59 -1.22
C TYR A 32 6.66 3.92 -0.79
N GLU A 33 5.81 3.61 -1.73
CA GLU A 33 4.49 3.06 -1.46
C GLU A 33 4.24 1.79 -2.26
N LEU A 34 3.74 0.79 -1.59
CA LEU A 34 3.17 -0.41 -2.17
C LEU A 34 1.66 -0.38 -1.99
N PHE A 35 0.92 -0.27 -3.07
CA PHE A 35 -0.52 -0.24 -3.07
C PHE A 35 -1.07 -1.63 -3.38
N VAL A 36 -1.71 -2.25 -2.40
CA VAL A 36 -2.30 -3.60 -2.49
C VAL A 36 -3.80 -3.46 -2.73
N SER A 37 -4.24 -3.78 -3.93
CA SER A 37 -5.63 -3.55 -4.30
C SER A 37 -6.05 -4.35 -5.53
N PRO A 38 -7.36 -4.57 -5.74
CA PRO A 38 -7.89 -4.93 -7.04
C PRO A 38 -7.53 -3.87 -8.10
N ALA A 39 -7.46 -4.29 -9.35
CA ALA A 39 -7.05 -3.42 -10.46
C ALA A 39 -7.90 -2.14 -10.58
N ALA A 40 -9.21 -2.23 -10.30
CA ALA A 40 -10.11 -1.09 -10.35
C ALA A 40 -9.74 0.00 -9.35
N CYS A 41 -9.44 -0.38 -8.10
CA CYS A 41 -9.01 0.56 -7.05
C CYS A 41 -7.59 1.08 -7.31
N GLY A 42 -6.68 0.22 -7.78
CA GLY A 42 -5.32 0.61 -8.12
C GLY A 42 -5.24 1.67 -9.21
N ARG A 43 -6.18 1.66 -10.15
CA ARG A 43 -6.27 2.66 -11.22
C ARG A 43 -6.36 4.10 -10.68
N HIS A 44 -7.15 4.33 -9.65
CA HIS A 44 -7.29 5.66 -9.04
C HIS A 44 -5.98 6.14 -8.42
N GLY A 45 -5.29 5.27 -7.70
CA GLY A 45 -3.96 5.57 -7.17
C GLY A 45 -2.95 5.88 -8.28
N ALA A 46 -2.96 5.08 -9.37
CA ALA A 46 -2.09 5.27 -10.52
C ALA A 46 -2.29 6.63 -11.18
N LEU A 47 -3.54 6.99 -11.44
CA LEU A 47 -3.87 8.29 -12.05
C LEU A 47 -3.42 9.45 -11.16
N GLY A 48 -3.67 9.37 -9.86
CA GLY A 48 -3.21 10.37 -8.90
C GLY A 48 -1.70 10.50 -8.89
N ALA A 49 -0.96 9.39 -8.89
CA ALA A 49 0.49 9.38 -8.91
C ALA A 49 1.06 10.02 -10.18
N VAL A 50 0.45 9.74 -11.35
CA VAL A 50 0.85 10.37 -12.61
C VAL A 50 0.59 11.87 -12.59
N GLN A 51 -0.60 12.28 -12.14
CA GLN A 51 -0.99 13.69 -12.10
C GLN A 51 -0.07 14.53 -11.20
N HIS A 52 0.45 13.94 -10.13
CA HIS A 52 1.31 14.62 -9.17
C HIS A 52 2.81 14.36 -9.36
N GLY A 53 3.20 13.65 -10.43
CA GLY A 53 4.60 13.39 -10.76
C GLY A 53 5.35 12.49 -9.77
N ILE A 54 4.64 11.65 -9.04
CA ILE A 54 5.19 10.76 -8.00
C ILE A 54 5.10 9.28 -8.36
N ARG A 55 4.81 8.96 -9.61
CA ARG A 55 4.61 7.58 -10.06
C ARG A 55 5.82 6.66 -9.87
N ASP A 56 7.01 7.22 -9.83
CA ASP A 56 8.26 6.49 -9.64
C ASP A 56 8.44 5.97 -8.21
N ARG A 57 7.66 6.49 -7.27
CA ARG A 57 7.68 6.09 -5.87
C ARG A 57 6.47 5.21 -5.47
N LEU A 58 5.61 4.90 -6.41
CA LEU A 58 4.42 4.09 -6.20
C LEU A 58 4.52 2.77 -6.98
N SER A 59 4.27 1.68 -6.30
CA SER A 59 4.22 0.33 -6.86
C SER A 59 2.90 -0.33 -6.50
N TYR A 60 2.49 -1.31 -7.28
CA TYR A 60 1.21 -2.00 -7.11
C TYR A 60 1.42 -3.49 -6.93
N TYR A 61 0.61 -4.07 -6.07
CA TYR A 61 0.28 -5.48 -6.06
C TYR A 61 -1.21 -5.61 -6.39
N PHE A 62 -1.52 -6.20 -7.52
CA PHE A 62 -2.90 -6.41 -7.94
C PHE A 62 -3.43 -7.70 -7.34
N VAL A 63 -4.45 -7.56 -6.49
CA VAL A 63 -5.15 -8.67 -5.86
C VAL A 63 -6.05 -9.34 -6.89
N GLU A 64 -5.85 -10.63 -7.10
CA GLU A 64 -6.64 -11.49 -7.99
C GLU A 64 -7.65 -12.32 -7.17
N GLU A 65 -8.60 -12.96 -7.87
CA GLU A 65 -9.61 -13.81 -7.20
C GLU A 65 -8.99 -14.92 -6.35
N LYS A 66 -7.92 -15.53 -6.83
CA LYS A 66 -7.20 -16.57 -6.08
C LYS A 66 -6.65 -16.05 -4.75
N ASP A 67 -6.17 -14.82 -4.74
CA ASP A 67 -5.62 -14.18 -3.54
C ASP A 67 -6.72 -13.96 -2.49
N ILE A 68 -7.93 -13.63 -2.94
CA ILE A 68 -9.08 -13.44 -2.06
C ILE A 68 -9.51 -14.76 -1.43
N ILE A 69 -9.47 -15.86 -2.20
CA ILE A 69 -9.87 -17.19 -1.74
C ILE A 69 -8.82 -17.81 -0.81
N GLU A 70 -7.55 -17.68 -1.16
CA GLU A 70 -6.43 -18.36 -0.49
C GLU A 70 -5.75 -17.49 0.58
N GLY A 71 -6.02 -16.17 0.57
CA GLY A 71 -5.26 -15.17 1.32
C GLY A 71 -3.99 -14.75 0.58
N TYR A 72 -3.50 -13.55 0.89
CA TYR A 72 -2.34 -12.99 0.20
C TYR A 72 -1.26 -12.42 1.13
N ASP A 73 -1.26 -12.80 2.39
CA ASP A 73 -0.30 -12.31 3.39
C ASP A 73 1.14 -12.53 2.92
N ALA A 74 1.46 -13.77 2.55
CA ALA A 74 2.78 -14.13 2.05
C ALA A 74 3.13 -13.42 0.73
N ALA A 75 2.16 -13.26 -0.16
CA ALA A 75 2.36 -12.60 -1.45
C ALA A 75 2.65 -11.09 -1.28
N VAL A 76 2.02 -10.42 -0.33
CA VAL A 76 2.29 -9.01 -0.02
C VAL A 76 3.69 -8.84 0.58
N ILE A 77 4.10 -9.73 1.48
CA ILE A 77 5.45 -9.73 2.05
C ILE A 77 6.49 -9.91 0.94
N ASP A 78 6.30 -10.88 0.07
CA ASP A 78 7.19 -11.14 -1.07
C ASP A 78 7.23 -9.93 -2.04
N ALA A 79 6.09 -9.31 -2.31
CA ALA A 79 6.02 -8.12 -3.14
C ALA A 79 6.79 -6.94 -2.52
N ALA A 80 6.71 -6.75 -1.21
CA ALA A 80 7.46 -5.73 -0.49
C ALA A 80 8.96 -5.99 -0.58
N ASP A 81 9.39 -7.22 -0.36
CA ASP A 81 10.81 -7.62 -0.46
C ASP A 81 11.35 -7.42 -1.87
N GLN A 82 10.60 -7.82 -2.89
CA GLN A 82 10.97 -7.61 -4.28
C GLN A 82 11.05 -6.12 -4.63
N LEU A 83 10.14 -5.30 -4.12
CA LEU A 83 10.19 -3.85 -4.32
C LEU A 83 11.47 -3.26 -3.71
N LEU A 84 11.77 -3.60 -2.48
CA LEU A 84 12.98 -3.13 -1.78
C LEU A 84 14.25 -3.57 -2.50
N ALA A 85 14.31 -4.82 -2.98
CA ALA A 85 15.44 -5.32 -3.76
C ALA A 85 15.63 -4.55 -5.08
N ARG A 86 14.54 -4.25 -5.78
CA ARG A 86 14.58 -3.45 -7.01
C ARG A 86 15.04 -2.01 -6.76
N LEU A 87 14.56 -1.40 -5.69
CA LEU A 87 14.99 -0.05 -5.31
C LEU A 87 16.47 -0.01 -4.97
N LYS A 88 16.95 -0.99 -4.20
CA LYS A 88 18.37 -1.13 -3.86
C LYS A 88 19.24 -1.29 -5.11
N ALA A 89 18.81 -2.10 -6.06
CA ALA A 89 19.52 -2.29 -7.32
C ALA A 89 19.63 -0.99 -8.15
N ARG A 90 18.67 -0.08 -7.97
CA ARG A 90 18.69 1.26 -8.61
C ARG A 90 19.42 2.33 -7.76
N GLY A 91 20.10 1.94 -6.71
CA GLY A 91 20.80 2.85 -5.81
C GLY A 91 19.87 3.67 -4.90
N LYS A 92 18.60 3.30 -4.80
CA LYS A 92 17.62 3.98 -3.96
C LYS A 92 17.46 3.25 -2.63
N ARG A 93 17.43 4.03 -1.54
CA ARG A 93 17.23 3.49 -0.19
C ARG A 93 16.00 4.16 0.42
N PRO A 94 14.84 3.51 0.38
CA PRO A 94 13.68 4.05 1.05
C PRO A 94 13.92 4.05 2.56
N ARG A 95 13.59 5.16 3.21
CA ARG A 95 13.55 5.23 4.68
C ARG A 95 12.23 4.76 5.23
N VAL A 96 11.19 4.90 4.42
CA VAL A 96 9.84 4.49 4.78
C VAL A 96 9.23 3.76 3.60
N LEU A 97 8.74 2.57 3.84
CA LEU A 97 7.84 1.88 2.92
C LEU A 97 6.44 1.92 3.52
N ILE A 98 5.50 2.49 2.77
CA ILE A 98 4.11 2.58 3.16
C ILE A 98 3.34 1.53 2.36
N VAL A 99 2.66 0.65 3.05
CA VAL A 99 1.80 -0.35 2.43
C VAL A 99 0.36 0.11 2.58
N PHE A 100 -0.26 0.48 1.47
CA PHE A 100 -1.69 0.77 1.43
C PHE A 100 -2.46 -0.48 1.04
N VAL A 101 -3.48 -0.74 1.82
CA VAL A 101 -4.41 -1.85 1.61
C VAL A 101 -5.82 -1.31 1.39
N THR A 102 -6.68 -2.14 0.86
CA THR A 102 -8.08 -1.77 0.61
C THR A 102 -9.03 -2.54 1.52
N CYS A 103 -10.32 -2.29 1.41
CA CYS A 103 -11.36 -2.96 2.20
C CYS A 103 -11.36 -4.50 2.07
N ILE A 104 -10.72 -5.04 1.04
CA ILE A 104 -10.57 -6.50 0.89
C ILE A 104 -9.77 -7.10 2.03
N ASP A 105 -8.76 -6.40 2.53
CA ASP A 105 -7.95 -6.86 3.67
C ASP A 105 -8.80 -7.07 4.92
N ASP A 106 -9.74 -6.17 5.16
CA ASP A 106 -10.67 -6.29 6.28
C ASP A 106 -11.62 -7.48 6.11
N LEU A 107 -12.03 -7.75 4.86
CA LEU A 107 -12.93 -8.87 4.57
C LEU A 107 -12.27 -10.23 4.75
N ILE A 108 -11.01 -10.37 4.35
CA ILE A 108 -10.29 -11.65 4.39
C ILE A 108 -9.37 -11.79 5.60
N GLY A 109 -9.21 -10.72 6.40
CA GLY A 109 -8.40 -10.74 7.62
C GLY A 109 -6.90 -10.91 7.37
N THR A 110 -6.36 -10.20 6.38
CA THR A 110 -4.93 -10.23 6.06
C THR A 110 -4.07 -9.78 7.24
N ASP A 111 -3.09 -10.58 7.60
CA ASP A 111 -2.14 -10.25 8.68
C ASP A 111 -0.90 -9.54 8.11
N LEU A 112 -0.91 -8.24 8.19
CA LEU A 112 0.21 -7.40 7.75
C LEU A 112 1.29 -7.21 8.82
N SER A 113 1.07 -7.71 10.04
CA SER A 113 2.08 -7.61 11.12
C SER A 113 3.34 -8.40 10.82
N LEU A 114 3.28 -9.31 9.87
CA LEU A 114 4.42 -10.12 9.40
C LEU A 114 5.39 -9.34 8.49
N ILE A 115 5.05 -8.13 8.07
CA ILE A 115 5.94 -7.27 7.29
C ILE A 115 6.93 -6.62 8.25
N HIS A 116 8.07 -7.26 8.43
CA HIS A 116 9.19 -6.71 9.18
C HIS A 116 10.24 -6.19 8.21
N ILE A 117 10.35 -4.89 8.14
CA ILE A 117 11.33 -4.22 7.27
C ILE A 117 12.37 -3.51 8.12
#